data_49841892371480d098082bad46f7ada8
#
_entry.id   49841892371480d098082bad46f7ada8
#
_cell.length_a   1.000
_cell.length_b   1.000
_cell.length_c   1.000
_cell.angle_alpha   90.00
_cell.angle_beta   90.00
_cell.angle_gamma   90.00
#
_symmetry.space_group_name_H-M   'P 1'
#
loop_
_entity.id
_entity.type
_entity.pdbx_description
1 polymer ?
#
loop_
_entity_poly.entity_id
_entity_poly.type
_entity_poly.pdbx_seq_one_letter_code
_entity_poly.pdbx_strand_id
1 'polypeptide(L)'
;MIRIGIVDDEKQERDQLKQALARFSAENGTELNVQEFDCAAVYLAAQDRDFDILYLDIDMPQMSGMELAEKIRETNQDVILIFCTNLQQFALNGYSVGALGFIVKPIQWYSFHM
;
A
#
# COMPACT_ATOMS: atom_id res chain seq x y z
N MET A 1 -15.02 -7.45 7.12
CA MET A 1 -13.57 -7.65 7.01
C MET A 1 -13.00 -6.77 5.92
N ILE A 2 -11.93 -6.05 6.23
CA ILE A 2 -11.27 -5.17 5.27
C ILE A 2 -10.12 -5.95 4.62
N ARG A 3 -10.08 -5.95 3.30
CA ARG A 3 -9.02 -6.61 2.54
C ARG A 3 -7.95 -5.61 2.17
N ILE A 4 -6.72 -5.90 2.59
CA ILE A 4 -5.58 -5.00 2.41
C ILE A 4 -4.48 -5.71 1.64
N GLY A 5 -3.97 -5.04 0.61
CA GLY A 5 -2.79 -5.51 -0.12
C GLY A 5 -1.60 -4.62 0.17
N ILE A 6 -0.42 -5.22 0.26
CA ILE A 6 0.84 -4.51 0.45
C ILE A 6 1.76 -4.89 -0.69
N VAL A 7 2.22 -3.90 -1.45
CA VAL A 7 3.17 -4.13 -2.55
C VAL A 7 4.45 -3.36 -2.22
N ASP A 8 5.51 -4.10 -1.87
CA ASP A 8 6.79 -3.52 -1.45
C ASP A 8 7.86 -4.58 -1.65
N ASP A 9 8.99 -4.22 -2.24
CA ASP A 9 10.06 -5.17 -2.54
C ASP A 9 10.93 -5.53 -1.32
N GLU A 10 10.79 -4.79 -0.20
CA GLU A 10 11.57 -5.03 1.00
C GLU A 10 10.74 -5.72 2.07
N LYS A 11 11.15 -6.94 2.42
CA LYS A 11 10.42 -7.73 3.44
C LYS A 11 10.34 -7.00 4.77
N GLN A 12 11.42 -6.35 5.18
CA GLN A 12 11.45 -5.64 6.46
C GLN A 12 10.39 -4.54 6.51
N GLU A 13 10.21 -3.82 5.42
CA GLU A 13 9.21 -2.77 5.33
C GLU A 13 7.79 -3.34 5.36
N ARG A 14 7.57 -4.45 4.64
CA ARG A 14 6.28 -5.13 4.68
C ARG A 14 5.95 -5.60 6.10
N ASP A 15 6.94 -6.13 6.81
CA ASP A 15 6.75 -6.61 8.18
C ASP A 15 6.38 -5.47 9.12
N GLN A 16 7.01 -4.32 8.98
CA GLN A 16 6.70 -3.14 9.78
C GLN A 16 5.27 -2.68 9.57
N LEU A 17 4.83 -2.64 8.32
CA LEU A 17 3.46 -2.24 8.00
C LEU A 17 2.46 -3.27 8.53
N LYS A 18 2.77 -4.55 8.39
CA LYS A 18 1.90 -5.61 8.92
C LYS A 18 1.76 -5.52 10.43
N GLN A 19 2.83 -5.18 11.13
CA GLN A 19 2.78 -5.00 12.58
C GLN A 19 1.88 -3.82 12.97
N ALA A 20 2.00 -2.71 12.24
CA ALA A 20 1.15 -1.55 12.48
C ALA A 20 -0.33 -1.87 12.22
N LEU A 21 -0.61 -2.62 11.14
CA LEU A 21 -1.97 -3.03 10.82
C LEU A 21 -2.52 -3.99 11.87
N ALA A 22 -1.71 -4.93 12.35
CA ALA A 22 -2.13 -5.86 13.39
C ALA A 22 -2.46 -5.13 14.69
N ARG A 23 -1.67 -4.12 15.05
CA ARG A 23 -1.92 -3.30 16.22
C ARG A 23 -3.22 -2.51 16.09
N PHE A 24 -3.44 -1.93 14.91
CA PHE A 24 -4.68 -1.20 14.64
C PHE A 24 -5.89 -2.12 14.76
N SER A 25 -5.79 -3.32 14.17
CA SER A 25 -6.86 -4.31 14.23
C SER A 25 -7.19 -4.69 15.67
N ALA A 26 -6.17 -4.93 16.49
CA ALA A 26 -6.35 -5.31 17.89
C ALA A 26 -6.97 -4.18 18.71
N GLU A 27 -6.52 -2.95 18.50
CA GLU A 27 -6.98 -1.81 19.31
C GLU A 27 -8.39 -1.35 18.92
N ASN A 28 -8.80 -1.56 17.68
CA ASN A 28 -10.09 -1.07 17.18
C ASN A 28 -11.13 -2.18 16.95
N GLY A 29 -10.77 -3.42 17.20
CA GLY A 29 -11.68 -4.54 16.98
C GLY A 29 -12.09 -4.72 15.53
N THR A 30 -11.25 -4.27 14.59
CA THR A 30 -11.53 -4.35 13.16
C THR A 30 -10.78 -5.52 12.55
N GLU A 31 -11.51 -6.44 11.92
CA GLU A 31 -10.89 -7.61 11.29
C GLU A 31 -10.27 -7.22 9.94
N LEU A 32 -9.00 -7.56 9.76
CA LEU A 32 -8.25 -7.26 8.54
C LEU A 32 -7.76 -8.56 7.89
N ASN A 33 -7.79 -8.60 6.57
CA ASN A 33 -7.17 -9.67 5.77
C ASN A 33 -6.06 -9.03 4.94
N VAL A 34 -4.80 -9.35 5.26
CA VAL A 34 -3.64 -8.70 4.66
C VAL A 34 -2.90 -9.69 3.76
N GLN A 35 -2.65 -9.29 2.52
CA GLN A 35 -1.83 -10.04 1.57
C GLN A 35 -0.63 -9.21 1.15
N GLU A 36 0.52 -9.87 0.96
CA GLU A 36 1.77 -9.23 0.57
C GLU A 36 2.15 -9.60 -0.84
N PHE A 37 2.75 -8.65 -1.53
CA PHE A 37 3.35 -8.85 -2.85
C PHE A 37 4.72 -8.19 -2.84
N ASP A 38 5.74 -8.91 -3.31
CA ASP A 38 7.11 -8.38 -3.25
C ASP A 38 7.50 -7.55 -4.47
N CYS A 39 6.62 -7.46 -5.47
CA CYS A 39 6.83 -6.55 -6.60
C CYS A 39 5.51 -6.37 -7.36
N ALA A 40 5.50 -5.38 -8.25
CA ALA A 40 4.32 -5.06 -9.03
C ALA A 40 3.90 -6.21 -9.94
N ALA A 41 4.87 -6.93 -10.53
CA ALA A 41 4.56 -8.03 -11.43
C ALA A 41 3.80 -9.15 -10.72
N VAL A 42 4.18 -9.47 -9.48
CA VAL A 42 3.49 -10.49 -8.69
C VAL A 42 2.06 -10.06 -8.39
N TYR A 43 1.87 -8.80 -8.05
CA TYR A 43 0.53 -8.25 -7.80
C TYR A 43 -0.34 -8.35 -9.06
N LEU A 44 0.20 -7.93 -10.21
CA LEU A 44 -0.56 -7.92 -11.46
C LEU A 44 -0.88 -9.33 -11.95
N ALA A 45 -0.05 -10.31 -11.61
CA ALA A 45 -0.29 -11.72 -11.96
C ALA A 45 -1.30 -12.42 -11.05
N ALA A 46 -1.61 -11.82 -9.90
CA ALA A 46 -2.55 -12.43 -8.95
C ALA A 46 -3.96 -12.43 -9.54
N GLN A 47 -4.66 -13.54 -9.37
CA GLN A 47 -6.02 -13.68 -9.89
C GLN A 47 -7.03 -12.92 -9.04
N ASP A 48 -6.83 -12.91 -7.73
CA ASP A 48 -7.71 -12.21 -6.80
C ASP A 48 -7.04 -10.91 -6.37
N ARG A 49 -7.50 -9.79 -6.92
CA ARG A 49 -6.98 -8.46 -6.59
C ARG A 49 -8.09 -7.55 -6.07
N ASP A 50 -9.08 -8.14 -5.41
CA ASP A 50 -10.22 -7.39 -4.89
C ASP A 50 -9.89 -6.88 -3.48
N PHE A 51 -9.17 -5.77 -3.43
CA PHE A 51 -8.74 -5.14 -2.19
C PHE A 51 -9.51 -3.87 -1.93
N ASP A 52 -9.74 -3.58 -0.66
CA ASP A 52 -10.33 -2.31 -0.23
C ASP A 52 -9.27 -1.23 -0.16
N ILE A 53 -8.07 -1.59 0.30
CA ILE A 53 -6.96 -0.66 0.48
C ILE A 53 -5.69 -1.32 -0.06
N LEU A 54 -4.89 -0.54 -0.79
CA LEU A 54 -3.58 -0.96 -1.26
C LEU A 54 -2.51 0.00 -0.74
N TYR A 55 -1.52 -0.54 -0.04
CA TYR A 55 -0.32 0.18 0.35
C TYR A 55 0.75 -0.11 -0.68
N LEU A 56 1.26 0.91 -1.34
CA LEU A 56 2.22 0.76 -2.43
C LEU A 56 3.53 1.48 -2.09
N ASP A 57 4.65 0.78 -2.21
CA ASP A 57 5.95 1.43 -2.18
C ASP A 57 6.21 2.04 -3.55
N ILE A 58 6.74 3.26 -3.60
CA ILE A 58 7.02 3.94 -4.86
C ILE A 58 8.33 3.42 -5.46
N ASP A 59 9.36 3.25 -4.63
CA ASP A 59 10.70 2.91 -5.10
C ASP A 59 10.88 1.40 -5.18
N MET A 60 10.47 0.82 -6.31
CA MET A 60 10.60 -0.61 -6.58
C MET A 60 11.32 -0.82 -7.91
N PRO A 61 12.07 -1.95 -8.06
CA PRO A 61 12.72 -2.25 -9.33
C PRO A 61 11.69 -2.56 -10.43
N GLN A 62 12.05 -2.32 -11.67
CA GLN A 62 11.29 -2.60 -12.88
C GLN A 62 10.05 -1.70 -13.02
N MET A 63 9.07 -1.81 -12.15
CA MET A 63 7.89 -0.96 -12.18
C MET A 63 7.75 -0.28 -10.82
N SER A 64 7.70 1.04 -10.81
CA SER A 64 7.51 1.80 -9.58
C SER A 64 6.08 1.68 -9.08
N GLY A 65 5.88 2.01 -7.80
CA GLY A 65 4.54 2.05 -7.25
C GLY A 65 3.64 3.07 -7.92
N MET A 66 4.22 4.16 -8.41
CA MET A 66 3.45 5.18 -9.15
C MET A 66 2.93 4.61 -10.47
N GLU A 67 3.77 3.91 -11.21
CA GLU A 67 3.36 3.25 -12.45
C GLU A 67 2.30 2.18 -12.19
N LEU A 68 2.49 1.41 -11.11
CA LEU A 68 1.51 0.40 -10.72
C LEU A 68 0.17 1.05 -10.38
N ALA A 69 0.17 2.16 -9.66
CA ALA A 69 -1.04 2.87 -9.30
C ALA A 69 -1.80 3.35 -10.53
N GLU A 70 -1.08 3.84 -11.54
CA GLU A 70 -1.70 4.25 -12.80
C GLU A 70 -2.41 3.07 -13.48
N LYS A 71 -1.77 1.90 -13.51
CA LYS A 71 -2.36 0.70 -14.08
C LYS A 71 -3.60 0.26 -13.28
N ILE A 72 -3.54 0.33 -11.98
CA ILE A 72 -4.68 -0.02 -11.13
C ILE A 72 -5.87 0.90 -11.44
N ARG A 73 -5.63 2.20 -11.60
CA ARG A 73 -6.69 3.16 -11.87
C ARG A 73 -7.34 2.98 -13.25
N GLU A 74 -6.69 2.29 -14.16
CA GLU A 74 -7.31 1.99 -15.47
C GLU A 74 -8.51 1.08 -15.31
N THR A 75 -8.53 0.21 -14.31
CA THR A 75 -9.59 -0.79 -14.13
C THR A 75 -10.33 -0.67 -12.80
N ASN A 76 -9.80 0.07 -11.83
CA ASN A 76 -10.42 0.18 -10.50
C ASN A 76 -10.26 1.60 -9.97
N GLN A 77 -11.37 2.33 -9.96
CA GLN A 77 -11.41 3.71 -9.46
C GLN A 77 -11.73 3.78 -7.97
N ASP A 78 -12.15 2.67 -7.37
CA ASP A 78 -12.71 2.68 -6.01
C ASP A 78 -11.72 2.26 -4.94
N VAL A 79 -10.70 1.49 -5.28
CA VAL A 79 -9.74 1.02 -4.28
C VAL A 79 -8.98 2.22 -3.68
N ILE A 80 -8.80 2.19 -2.37
CA ILE A 80 -8.05 3.22 -1.68
C ILE A 80 -6.56 2.95 -1.83
N LEU A 81 -5.83 3.92 -2.41
CA LEU A 81 -4.38 3.81 -2.60
C LEU A 81 -3.66 4.67 -1.56
N ILE A 82 -2.69 4.06 -0.87
CA ILE A 82 -1.85 4.76 0.09
C ILE A 82 -0.40 4.45 -0.26
N PHE A 83 0.38 5.48 -0.55
CA PHE A 83 1.79 5.29 -0.85
C PHE A 83 2.62 5.26 0.43
N CYS A 84 3.53 4.30 0.53
CA CYS A 84 4.47 4.18 1.64
C CYS A 84 5.88 4.24 1.05
N THR A 85 6.62 5.29 1.34
CA THR A 85 7.95 5.48 0.76
C THR A 85 8.80 6.39 1.64
N ASN A 86 10.13 6.31 1.46
CA ASN A 86 11.05 7.25 2.08
C ASN A 86 11.35 8.44 1.17
N LEU A 87 10.67 8.55 0.02
CA LEU A 87 10.93 9.57 -0.99
C LEU A 87 9.80 10.61 -0.97
N GLN A 88 9.93 11.62 -0.13
CA GLN A 88 8.89 12.63 0.08
C GLN A 88 8.54 13.41 -1.20
N GLN A 89 9.49 13.52 -2.13
CA GLN A 89 9.26 14.28 -3.36
C GLN A 89 8.15 13.67 -4.24
N PHE A 90 7.74 12.44 -3.97
CA PHE A 90 6.67 11.79 -4.74
C PHE A 90 5.27 12.11 -4.22
N ALA A 91 5.13 12.84 -3.12
CA ALA A 91 3.82 13.09 -2.52
C ALA A 91 2.86 13.78 -3.49
N LEU A 92 3.33 14.78 -4.23
CA LEU A 92 2.48 15.51 -5.18
C LEU A 92 2.04 14.61 -6.33
N ASN A 93 2.91 13.73 -6.79
CA ASN A 93 2.57 12.80 -7.87
C ASN A 93 1.53 11.77 -7.43
N GLY A 94 1.49 11.44 -6.14
CA GLY A 94 0.50 10.52 -5.59
C GLY A 94 -0.93 11.01 -5.80
N TYR A 95 -1.14 12.32 -5.74
CA TYR A 95 -2.47 12.87 -5.92
C TYR A 95 -2.99 12.76 -7.35
N SER A 96 -2.11 12.63 -8.34
CA SER A 96 -2.53 12.49 -9.74
C SER A 96 -3.24 11.16 -10.00
N VAL A 97 -3.00 10.13 -9.18
CA VAL A 97 -3.67 8.84 -9.29
C VAL A 97 -4.76 8.65 -8.23
N GLY A 98 -5.13 9.74 -7.54
CA GLY A 98 -6.18 9.70 -6.55
C GLY A 98 -5.80 8.95 -5.29
N ALA A 99 -4.54 9.06 -4.86
CA ALA A 99 -4.10 8.45 -3.61
C ALA A 99 -4.77 9.17 -2.43
N LEU A 100 -5.31 8.40 -1.49
CA LEU A 100 -5.93 8.95 -0.30
C LEU A 100 -4.89 9.41 0.72
N GLY A 101 -3.75 8.71 0.79
CA GLY A 101 -2.76 8.98 1.79
C GLY A 101 -1.34 8.76 1.31
N PHE A 102 -0.42 9.23 2.12
CA PHE A 102 1.00 9.13 1.85
C PHE A 102 1.72 8.95 3.19
N ILE A 103 2.43 7.85 3.34
CA ILE A 103 3.16 7.54 4.57
C ILE A 103 4.65 7.56 4.26
N VAL A 104 5.40 8.36 5.02
CA VAL A 104 6.86 8.43 4.86
C VAL A 104 7.49 7.38 5.78
N LYS A 105 8.39 6.57 5.21
CA LYS A 105 9.11 5.56 5.97
C LYS A 105 10.21 6.18 6.83
N PRO A 106 10.56 5.60 7.97
CA PRO A 106 10.01 4.35 8.51
C PRO A 106 8.59 4.55 9.04
N ILE A 107 7.79 3.49 8.91
CA ILE A 107 6.40 3.54 9.36
C ILE A 107 6.34 3.60 10.88
N GLN A 108 5.64 4.58 11.39
CA GLN A 108 5.45 4.78 12.82
C GLN A 108 3.97 4.69 13.14
N TRP A 109 3.67 4.21 14.33
CA TRP A 109 2.29 3.97 14.74
C TRP A 109 1.40 5.21 14.59
N TYR A 110 1.91 6.35 15.04
CA TYR A 110 1.09 7.57 14.98
C TYR A 110 0.81 8.03 13.55
N SER A 111 1.72 7.77 12.62
CA SER A 111 1.49 8.09 11.20
C SER A 111 0.39 7.24 10.61
N PHE A 112 0.30 5.99 11.05
CA PHE A 112 -0.69 5.06 10.60
C PHE A 112 -2.09 5.41 11.09
N HIS A 113 -2.15 6.10 12.21
CA HIS A 113 -3.41 6.40 12.90
C HIS A 113 -4.21 7.53 12.26
N MET A 114 -3.62 8.25 11.36
CA MET A 114 -4.32 9.36 10.68
C MET A 114 -5.30 8.85 9.61
#